data_06d9a6594db0beb60cd72b524384a161
#
_entry.id   06d9a6594db0beb60cd72b524384a161
#
_cell.length_a   1.000
_cell.length_b   1.000
_cell.length_c   1.000
_cell.angle_alpha   90.00
_cell.angle_beta   90.00
_cell.angle_gamma   90.00
#
_symmetry.space_group_name_H-M   'P 1'
#
loop_
_entity.id
_entity.type
_entity.pdbx_description
1 polymer ?
#
loop_
_entity_poly.entity_id
_entity_poly.type
_entity_poly.pdbx_seq_one_letter_code
_entity_poly.pdbx_strand_id
1 'polypeptide(L)'
;MLVPVSPSAFDIAAAQHFLAAIADLKAVKRGALALGLVAMRVDSRTTSAGELDAFLKGAHYPLVAHLRDTQVYVHCARDGASVFDLPRSRGEHDWEQWRPLTRWIGRHAAD
;
A
#
# COMPACT_ATOMS: atom_id res chain seq x y z
N MET A 1 -1.39 11.65 1.49
CA MET A 1 -2.23 10.60 2.12
C MET A 1 -1.93 9.25 1.47
N LEU A 2 -1.70 8.25 2.27
CA LEU A 2 -1.54 6.88 1.80
C LEU A 2 -2.76 6.07 2.17
N VAL A 3 -3.28 5.31 1.23
CA VAL A 3 -4.46 4.46 1.43
C VAL A 3 -4.05 3.01 1.19
N PRO A 4 -3.88 2.22 2.27
CA PRO A 4 -3.57 0.79 2.13
C PRO A 4 -4.85 0.01 1.82
N VAL A 5 -4.74 -0.93 0.89
CA VAL A 5 -5.87 -1.79 0.48
C VAL A 5 -5.40 -3.25 0.45
N SER A 6 -6.09 -4.10 1.18
CA SER A 6 -5.82 -5.54 1.20
C SER A 6 -6.67 -6.27 0.18
N PRO A 7 -6.23 -7.47 -0.29
CA PRO A 7 -6.92 -8.22 -1.34
C PRO A 7 -8.10 -9.04 -0.80
N SER A 8 -9.14 -8.36 -0.36
CA SER A 8 -10.41 -8.98 -0.01
C SER A 8 -11.54 -8.14 -0.56
N ALA A 9 -12.66 -8.80 -0.90
CA ALA A 9 -13.83 -8.09 -1.43
C ALA A 9 -14.32 -7.02 -0.44
N PHE A 10 -14.22 -7.31 0.85
CA PHE A 10 -14.64 -6.40 1.92
C PHE A 10 -13.74 -5.15 1.96
N ASP A 11 -12.42 -5.34 1.93
CA ASP A 11 -11.46 -4.24 1.98
C ASP A 11 -11.50 -3.40 0.71
N ILE A 12 -11.67 -4.03 -0.45
CA ILE A 12 -11.80 -3.34 -1.72
C ILE A 12 -13.06 -2.46 -1.73
N ALA A 13 -14.19 -3.00 -1.27
CA ALA A 13 -15.44 -2.24 -1.17
C ALA A 13 -15.30 -1.05 -0.22
N ALA A 14 -14.65 -1.26 0.92
CA ALA A 14 -14.39 -0.19 1.88
C ALA A 14 -13.50 0.90 1.27
N ALA A 15 -12.48 0.52 0.52
CA ALA A 15 -11.59 1.47 -0.16
C ALA A 15 -12.35 2.27 -1.23
N GLN A 16 -13.20 1.62 -2.02
CA GLN A 16 -14.03 2.29 -3.02
C GLN A 16 -14.92 3.35 -2.37
N HIS A 17 -15.57 2.98 -1.27
CA HIS A 17 -16.44 3.89 -0.53
C HIS A 17 -15.66 5.07 0.03
N PHE A 18 -14.51 4.81 0.64
CA PHE A 18 -13.66 5.85 1.19
C PHE A 18 -13.16 6.83 0.13
N LEU A 19 -12.65 6.30 -1.00
CA LEU A 19 -12.14 7.15 -2.09
C LEU A 19 -13.26 8.00 -2.70
N ALA A 20 -14.47 7.47 -2.83
CA ALA A 20 -15.61 8.24 -3.30
C ALA A 20 -15.95 9.37 -2.33
N ALA A 21 -15.88 9.10 -1.03
CA ALA A 21 -16.19 10.10 0.00
C ALA A 21 -15.19 11.27 -0.01
N ILE A 22 -13.89 10.98 -0.19
CA ILE A 22 -12.87 12.03 -0.17
C ILE A 22 -12.71 12.75 -1.50
N ALA A 23 -13.26 12.20 -2.59
CA ALA A 23 -13.12 12.80 -3.93
C ALA A 23 -13.68 14.22 -4.00
N ASP A 24 -14.66 14.54 -3.17
CA ASP A 24 -15.29 15.85 -3.13
C ASP A 24 -14.53 16.87 -2.28
N LEU A 25 -13.51 16.44 -1.54
CA LEU A 25 -12.70 17.38 -0.75
C LEU A 25 -11.93 18.30 -1.68
N LYS A 26 -11.89 19.59 -1.34
CA LYS A 26 -11.22 20.62 -2.15
C LYS A 26 -9.75 20.30 -2.37
N ALA A 27 -9.05 19.83 -1.34
CA ALA A 27 -7.63 19.49 -1.44
C ALA A 27 -7.37 18.36 -2.42
N VAL A 28 -8.29 17.38 -2.51
CA VAL A 28 -8.19 16.27 -3.46
C VAL A 28 -8.49 16.75 -4.87
N LYS A 29 -9.58 17.51 -5.05
CA LYS A 29 -9.98 18.03 -6.37
C LYS A 29 -8.91 18.91 -7.00
N ARG A 30 -8.23 19.71 -6.19
CA ARG A 30 -7.19 20.63 -6.65
C ARG A 30 -5.84 19.96 -6.85
N GLY A 31 -5.69 18.67 -6.46
CA GLY A 31 -4.42 18.01 -6.45
C GLY A 31 -3.45 18.57 -5.40
N ALA A 32 -3.95 19.33 -4.43
CA ALA A 32 -3.13 19.89 -3.34
C ALA A 32 -2.74 18.81 -2.31
N LEU A 33 -3.55 17.77 -2.18
CA LEU A 33 -3.25 16.62 -1.34
C LEU A 33 -2.73 15.49 -2.21
N ALA A 34 -1.47 15.14 -2.04
CA ALA A 34 -0.90 13.96 -2.70
C ALA A 34 -1.54 12.70 -2.11
N LEU A 35 -2.08 11.84 -2.96
CA LEU A 35 -2.75 10.62 -2.54
C LEU A 35 -2.16 9.43 -3.31
N GLY A 36 -1.74 8.40 -2.57
CA GLY A 36 -1.18 7.18 -3.15
C GLY A 36 -1.82 5.95 -2.56
N LEU A 37 -1.97 4.91 -3.39
CA LEU A 37 -2.52 3.63 -2.99
C LEU A 37 -1.39 2.64 -2.72
N VAL A 38 -1.54 1.81 -1.70
CA VAL A 38 -0.59 0.77 -1.35
C VAL A 38 -1.31 -0.57 -1.31
N ALA A 39 -0.87 -1.51 -2.15
CA ALA A 39 -1.40 -2.87 -2.12
C ALA A 39 -0.77 -3.61 -0.94
N MET A 40 -1.60 -4.11 -0.03
CA MET A 40 -1.17 -4.76 1.20
C MET A 40 -1.45 -6.25 1.15
N ARG A 41 -0.59 -7.03 1.79
CA ARG A 41 -0.81 -8.47 1.98
C ARG A 41 -1.06 -9.21 0.67
N VAL A 42 -0.27 -8.90 -0.35
CA VAL A 42 -0.47 -9.45 -1.68
C VAL A 42 0.20 -10.82 -1.81
N ASP A 43 -0.59 -11.84 -2.10
CA ASP A 43 -0.10 -13.14 -2.57
C ASP A 43 -0.52 -13.27 -4.03
N SER A 44 0.42 -13.08 -4.94
CA SER A 44 0.17 -13.02 -6.38
C SER A 44 -0.42 -14.31 -6.97
N ARG A 45 -0.39 -15.40 -6.20
CA ARG A 45 -0.96 -16.69 -6.61
C ARG A 45 -2.48 -16.77 -6.41
N THR A 46 -3.09 -15.78 -5.77
CA THR A 46 -4.51 -15.81 -5.40
C THR A 46 -5.38 -15.05 -6.39
N THR A 47 -6.64 -15.49 -6.50
CA THR A 47 -7.67 -14.77 -7.26
C THR A 47 -7.92 -13.38 -6.66
N SER A 48 -7.90 -13.28 -5.33
CA SER A 48 -8.10 -12.02 -4.62
C SER A 48 -7.05 -10.97 -4.98
N ALA A 49 -5.80 -11.40 -5.20
CA ALA A 49 -4.74 -10.49 -5.65
C ALA A 49 -5.04 -9.92 -7.03
N GLY A 50 -5.59 -10.74 -7.92
CA GLY A 50 -6.04 -10.29 -9.25
C GLY A 50 -7.17 -9.28 -9.18
N GLU A 51 -8.13 -9.50 -8.29
CA GLU A 51 -9.23 -8.57 -8.06
C GLU A 51 -8.74 -7.23 -7.51
N LEU A 52 -7.81 -7.26 -6.57
CA LEU A 52 -7.18 -6.05 -6.05
C LEU A 52 -6.44 -5.29 -7.15
N ASP A 53 -5.67 -5.99 -7.96
CA ASP A 53 -4.92 -5.39 -9.07
C ASP A 53 -5.86 -4.70 -10.06
N ALA A 54 -6.97 -5.33 -10.42
CA ALA A 54 -7.98 -4.74 -11.30
C ALA A 54 -8.59 -3.47 -10.70
N PHE A 55 -8.91 -3.50 -9.41
CA PHE A 55 -9.42 -2.32 -8.71
C PHE A 55 -8.40 -1.18 -8.72
N LEU A 56 -7.14 -1.46 -8.40
CA LEU A 56 -6.10 -0.45 -8.33
C LEU A 56 -5.80 0.18 -9.69
N LYS A 57 -5.85 -0.60 -10.76
CA LYS A 57 -5.66 -0.10 -12.13
C LYS A 57 -6.80 0.82 -12.57
N GLY A 58 -8.01 0.57 -12.09
CA GLY A 58 -9.17 1.41 -12.41
C GLY A 58 -9.31 2.64 -11.53
N ALA A 59 -8.55 2.73 -10.45
CA ALA A 59 -8.58 3.89 -9.56
C ALA A 59 -7.81 5.07 -10.18
N HIS A 60 -8.24 6.28 -9.87
CA HIS A 60 -7.65 7.51 -10.43
C HIS A 60 -6.39 7.97 -9.69
N TYR A 61 -5.90 7.19 -8.75
CA TYR A 61 -4.76 7.56 -7.92
C TYR A 61 -3.60 6.60 -8.17
N PRO A 62 -2.34 7.05 -8.04
CA PRO A 62 -1.20 6.20 -8.32
C PRO A 62 -1.07 5.05 -7.33
N LEU A 63 -0.71 3.88 -7.86
CA LEU A 63 -0.30 2.76 -7.05
C LEU A 63 1.18 2.94 -6.71
N VAL A 64 1.47 3.12 -5.44
CA VAL A 64 2.81 3.48 -4.96
C VAL A 64 3.68 2.25 -4.70
N ALA A 65 3.10 1.22 -4.09
CA ALA A 65 3.85 0.03 -3.72
C ALA A 65 2.94 -1.19 -3.57
N HIS A 66 3.55 -2.37 -3.71
CA HIS A 66 2.94 -3.66 -3.38
C HIS A 66 3.74 -4.27 -2.23
N LEU A 67 3.08 -4.59 -1.13
CA LEU A 67 3.69 -5.29 -0.01
C LEU A 67 3.12 -6.70 0.06
N ARG A 68 3.99 -7.71 0.05
CA ARG A 68 3.56 -9.10 -0.02
C ARG A 68 2.98 -9.60 1.30
N ASP A 69 2.15 -10.63 1.22
CA ASP A 69 1.67 -11.37 2.38
C ASP A 69 2.77 -12.34 2.82
N THR A 70 3.32 -12.13 3.99
CA THR A 70 4.41 -12.95 4.51
C THR A 70 4.37 -12.99 6.04
N GLN A 71 4.77 -14.12 6.61
CA GLN A 71 4.90 -14.30 8.05
C GLN A 71 6.08 -13.51 8.63
N VAL A 72 6.95 -12.97 7.80
CA VAL A 72 8.09 -12.15 8.26
C VAL A 72 7.60 -10.97 9.09
N TYR A 73 6.53 -10.29 8.67
CA TYR A 73 5.97 -9.18 9.43
C TYR A 73 5.42 -9.61 10.78
N VAL A 74 4.79 -10.78 10.84
CA VAL A 74 4.25 -11.34 12.10
C VAL A 74 5.39 -11.64 13.07
N HIS A 75 6.46 -12.26 12.59
CA HIS A 75 7.62 -12.57 13.41
C HIS A 75 8.33 -11.30 13.91
N CYS A 76 8.51 -10.32 13.05
CA CYS A 76 9.10 -9.05 13.44
C CYS A 76 8.26 -8.32 14.50
N ALA A 77 6.95 -8.27 14.31
CA ALA A 77 6.05 -7.62 15.27
C ALA A 77 6.09 -8.33 16.64
N ARG A 78 6.17 -9.66 16.64
CA ARG A 78 6.27 -10.44 17.87
C ARG A 78 7.53 -10.10 18.66
N ASP A 79 8.64 -9.86 17.96
CA ASP A 79 9.94 -9.56 18.56
C ASP A 79 10.16 -8.06 18.80
N GLY A 80 9.17 -7.21 18.48
CA GLY A 80 9.32 -5.77 18.62
C GLY A 80 10.27 -5.17 17.60
N ALA A 81 10.43 -5.82 16.44
CA ALA A 81 11.35 -5.40 15.38
C ALA A 81 10.58 -5.05 14.09
N SER A 82 11.30 -4.48 13.13
CA SER A 82 10.78 -4.27 11.76
C SER A 82 11.58 -5.11 10.77
N VAL A 83 11.09 -5.20 9.52
CA VAL A 83 11.82 -5.90 8.46
C VAL A 83 13.18 -5.25 8.18
N PHE A 84 13.36 -3.98 8.52
CA PHE A 84 14.62 -3.27 8.34
C PHE A 84 15.68 -3.64 9.38
N ASP A 85 15.29 -4.31 10.46
CA ASP A 85 16.21 -4.83 11.48
C ASP A 85 16.78 -6.20 11.13
N LEU A 86 16.23 -6.84 10.08
CA LEU A 86 16.67 -8.16 9.66
C LEU A 86 17.98 -8.09 8.87
N PRO A 87 18.81 -9.17 8.90
CA PRO A 87 19.96 -9.25 7.99
C PRO A 87 19.48 -9.23 6.53
N ARG A 88 20.37 -8.77 5.65
CA ARG A 88 20.07 -8.63 4.23
C ARG A 88 19.51 -9.91 3.60
N SER A 89 20.07 -11.05 3.95
CA SER A 89 19.64 -12.35 3.42
C SER A 89 18.17 -12.67 3.71
N ARG A 90 17.60 -12.06 4.75
CA ARG A 90 16.21 -12.30 5.15
C ARG A 90 15.27 -11.14 4.86
N GLY A 91 15.79 -9.92 4.81
CA GLY A 91 14.97 -8.72 4.70
C GLY A 91 14.97 -8.07 3.33
N GLU A 92 15.94 -8.33 2.48
CA GLU A 92 16.16 -7.60 1.23
C GLU A 92 14.95 -7.60 0.30
N HIS A 93 14.25 -8.74 0.16
CA HIS A 93 13.06 -8.83 -0.67
C HIS A 93 11.98 -7.83 -0.24
N ASP A 94 11.74 -7.74 1.05
CA ASP A 94 10.73 -6.82 1.58
C ASP A 94 11.23 -5.37 1.57
N TRP A 95 12.52 -5.13 1.81
CA TRP A 95 13.10 -3.79 1.69
C TRP A 95 12.87 -3.22 0.28
N GLU A 96 13.05 -4.04 -0.75
CA GLU A 96 12.85 -3.63 -2.13
C GLU A 96 11.40 -3.24 -2.40
N GLN A 97 10.44 -3.92 -1.79
CA GLN A 97 9.02 -3.57 -1.92
C GLN A 97 8.69 -2.25 -1.22
N TRP A 98 9.35 -1.94 -0.12
CA TRP A 98 9.17 -0.69 0.61
C TRP A 98 9.81 0.51 -0.06
N ARG A 99 10.83 0.28 -0.87
CA ARG A 99 11.61 1.38 -1.46
C ARG A 99 10.78 2.38 -2.26
N PRO A 100 9.87 1.97 -3.16
CA PRO A 100 9.02 2.94 -3.86
C PRO A 100 8.16 3.76 -2.91
N LEU A 101 7.68 3.13 -1.82
CA LEU A 101 6.85 3.81 -0.82
C LEU A 101 7.65 4.87 -0.06
N THR A 102 8.83 4.54 0.41
CA THR A 102 9.68 5.50 1.13
C THR A 102 10.09 6.65 0.24
N ARG A 103 10.36 6.39 -1.03
CA ARG A 103 10.66 7.44 -2.03
C ARG A 103 9.46 8.36 -2.25
N TRP A 104 8.28 7.79 -2.36
CA TRP A 104 7.06 8.58 -2.55
C TRP A 104 6.80 9.49 -1.34
N ILE A 105 6.95 8.95 -0.14
CA ILE A 105 6.83 9.74 1.10
C ILE A 105 7.83 10.89 1.09
N GLY A 106 9.09 10.62 0.75
CA GLY A 106 10.13 11.63 0.69
C GLY A 106 9.82 12.77 -0.28
N ARG A 107 9.20 12.45 -1.43
CA ARG A 107 8.83 13.47 -2.41
C ARG A 107 7.63 14.32 -1.99
N HIS A 108 6.75 13.81 -1.12
CA HIS A 108 5.48 14.46 -0.80
C HIS A 108 5.34 14.90 0.66
N ALA A 109 6.29 14.60 1.51
CA ALA A 109 6.22 14.91 2.93
C ALA A 109 6.91 16.20 3.32
N ALA A 110 7.51 16.90 2.39
CA ALA A 110 8.33 18.09 2.66
C ALA A 110 7.54 19.35 2.94
N ASP A 111 6.22 19.32 2.77
CA ASP A 111 5.38 20.53 2.87
C ASP A 111 4.57 20.61 4.15
#